data_fb1e6af231b4ff82d6fb73e27e75eba3
#
_entry.id   fb1e6af231b4ff82d6fb73e27e75eba3
#
_cell.length_a   1.000
_cell.length_b   1.000
_cell.length_c   1.000
_cell.angle_alpha   90.00
_cell.angle_beta   90.00
_cell.angle_gamma   90.00
#
_symmetry.space_group_name_H-M   'P 1'
#
loop_
_entity.id
_entity.type
_entity.pdbx_description
1 polymer ?
#
loop_
_entity_poly.entity_id
_entity_poly.type
_entity_poly.pdbx_seq_one_letter_code
_entity_poly.pdbx_strand_id
1 'polypeptide(L)'
;MSNVIIRLVRDDNKEFIIDGGDWKIPSDGLSGFGSLDNDITMNSNAFGDGAQKGGERLAEKDRTVLAQVSNKKLNSVLRGNALDFFKFKHEYKMYITYMGNTRWCEGSLYKMQLSEGNIHKPVTLQFTILCEIPYYKSVDNFGKDIAEIIPMIGFPYICTSRGRVTGIYNFEKEVEVYNDGDVDTFCKAIFRANGDVTNPKLLVNGKYVRILSTMVKDDVIELDFTSPRTKVTKNGINILGSTDRTSNLAEMQLNVGNNVIGYSADDGDSAMEVSIYYNKLYALI
;
A
#
# COMPACT_ATOMS: atom_id res chain seq x y z
N MET A 1 6.82 -24.80 17.08
CA MET A 1 7.53 -24.13 15.99
C MET A 1 6.55 -23.20 15.34
N SER A 2 6.82 -21.90 15.32
CA SER A 2 5.95 -20.95 14.62
C SER A 2 6.05 -21.23 13.12
N ASN A 3 4.98 -21.71 12.52
CA ASN A 3 4.93 -21.91 11.09
C ASN A 3 4.93 -20.54 10.40
N VAL A 4 5.89 -20.31 9.53
CA VAL A 4 5.83 -19.22 8.57
C VAL A 4 4.90 -19.66 7.44
N ILE A 5 3.89 -18.87 7.14
CA ILE A 5 3.00 -19.09 6.00
C ILE A 5 3.27 -17.99 4.99
N ILE A 6 3.51 -18.38 3.74
CA ILE A 6 3.68 -17.44 2.62
C ILE A 6 2.57 -17.70 1.61
N ARG A 7 1.78 -16.68 1.33
CA ARG A 7 0.78 -16.68 0.28
C ARG A 7 1.15 -15.64 -0.77
N LEU A 8 1.34 -16.09 -1.99
CA LEU A 8 1.57 -15.20 -3.14
C LEU A 8 0.28 -15.07 -3.93
N VAL A 9 -0.02 -13.86 -4.35
CA VAL A 9 -1.12 -13.54 -5.25
C VAL A 9 -0.54 -12.82 -6.45
N ARG A 10 -0.75 -13.38 -7.64
CA ARG A 10 -0.31 -12.78 -8.89
C ARG A 10 -1.37 -11.78 -9.40
N ASP A 11 -1.00 -10.84 -10.23
CA ASP A 11 -1.86 -9.79 -10.80
C ASP A 11 -3.13 -10.30 -11.52
N ASP A 12 -3.13 -11.56 -11.99
CA ASP A 12 -4.30 -12.25 -12.55
C ASP A 12 -5.15 -12.99 -11.49
N ASN A 13 -4.94 -12.72 -10.20
CA ASN A 13 -5.61 -13.33 -9.05
C ASN A 13 -5.36 -14.83 -8.85
N LYS A 14 -4.35 -15.41 -9.48
CA LYS A 14 -3.89 -16.75 -9.11
C LYS A 14 -3.13 -16.71 -7.79
N GLU A 15 -3.30 -17.77 -7.00
CA GLU A 15 -2.66 -17.88 -5.69
C GLU A 15 -1.72 -19.08 -5.61
N PHE A 16 -0.66 -18.92 -4.80
CA PHE A 16 0.28 -19.99 -4.45
C PHE A 16 0.60 -19.90 -2.97
N ILE A 17 0.44 -21.02 -2.26
CA ILE A 17 0.55 -21.06 -0.80
C ILE A 17 1.66 -22.01 -0.39
N ILE A 18 2.49 -21.55 0.55
CA ILE A 18 3.53 -22.33 1.23
C ILE A 18 3.20 -22.26 2.73
N ASP A 19 2.55 -23.28 3.25
CA ASP A 19 2.02 -23.34 4.62
C ASP A 19 2.61 -24.48 5.45
N GLY A 20 3.56 -25.24 4.88
CA GLY A 20 4.14 -26.42 5.50
C GLY A 20 3.39 -27.72 5.17
N GLY A 21 2.32 -27.67 4.37
CA GLY A 21 1.61 -28.82 3.81
C GLY A 21 2.39 -29.46 2.65
N ASP A 22 2.00 -29.15 1.42
CA ASP A 22 2.66 -29.66 0.22
C ASP A 22 4.07 -29.10 0.05
N TRP A 23 4.25 -27.83 0.34
CA TRP A 23 5.53 -27.13 0.34
C TRP A 23 5.98 -26.79 1.75
N LYS A 24 7.22 -27.12 2.10
CA LYS A 24 7.86 -26.77 3.38
C LYS A 24 9.02 -25.82 3.17
N ILE A 25 9.16 -24.86 4.08
CA ILE A 25 10.30 -23.96 4.13
C ILE A 25 11.34 -24.57 5.08
N PRO A 26 12.57 -24.91 4.63
CA PRO A 26 13.65 -25.34 5.52
C PRO A 26 14.09 -24.20 6.46
N SER A 27 14.90 -24.51 7.48
CA SER A 27 15.31 -23.55 8.51
C SER A 27 16.05 -22.33 7.97
N ASP A 28 16.74 -22.48 6.86
CA ASP A 28 17.50 -21.46 6.14
C ASP A 28 16.81 -21.00 4.82
N GLY A 29 15.54 -21.33 4.68
CA GLY A 29 14.77 -21.12 3.45
C GLY A 29 14.29 -19.69 3.22
N LEU A 30 14.53 -18.75 4.14
CA LEU A 30 14.11 -17.35 4.00
C LEU A 30 15.33 -16.43 4.05
N SER A 31 15.47 -15.57 3.05
CA SER A 31 16.51 -14.55 2.99
C SER A 31 15.95 -13.20 2.58
N GLY A 32 16.42 -12.11 3.17
CA GLY A 32 15.97 -10.76 2.89
C GLY A 32 14.68 -10.32 3.61
N PHE A 33 14.18 -11.13 4.56
CA PHE A 33 12.94 -10.84 5.29
C PHE A 33 13.16 -10.03 6.57
N GLY A 34 14.31 -10.19 7.22
CA GLY A 34 14.65 -9.54 8.48
C GLY A 34 15.79 -8.52 8.35
N SER A 35 16.00 -7.94 7.17
CA SER A 35 17.04 -6.94 6.94
C SER A 35 16.59 -5.87 5.96
N LEU A 36 17.09 -4.66 6.16
CA LEU A 36 17.00 -3.55 5.22
C LEU A 36 18.41 -3.08 4.88
N ASP A 37 18.59 -2.66 3.63
CA ASP A 37 19.88 -2.14 3.15
C ASP A 37 19.74 -0.63 2.95
N ASN A 38 20.67 0.11 3.57
CA ASN A 38 20.69 1.57 3.49
C ASN A 38 21.86 2.01 2.60
N ASP A 39 21.56 2.63 1.48
CA ASP A 39 22.53 3.26 0.59
C ASP A 39 22.91 4.63 1.13
N ILE A 40 24.14 4.77 1.59
CA ILE A 40 24.67 6.02 2.10
C ILE A 40 25.73 6.57 1.12
N THR A 41 25.43 7.70 0.50
CA THR A 41 26.38 8.39 -0.35
C THR A 41 27.36 9.22 0.50
N MET A 42 28.65 8.92 0.40
CA MET A 42 29.71 9.65 1.11
C MET A 42 30.57 10.42 0.11
N ASN A 43 30.75 11.70 0.35
CA ASN A 43 31.63 12.58 -0.42
C ASN A 43 32.95 12.77 0.36
N SER A 44 34.06 12.27 -0.18
CA SER A 44 35.38 12.45 0.47
C SER A 44 35.86 13.90 0.39
N ASN A 45 36.51 14.35 1.45
CA ASN A 45 37.10 15.69 1.49
C ASN A 45 38.39 15.70 0.67
N ALA A 46 38.58 16.73 -0.14
CA ALA A 46 39.80 16.86 -1.00
C ALA A 46 41.05 17.16 -0.20
N PHE A 47 40.95 17.80 0.96
CA PHE A 47 42.09 18.32 1.73
C PHE A 47 41.99 18.02 3.24
N GLY A 48 41.43 16.87 3.62
CA GLY A 48 41.31 16.50 5.02
C GLY A 48 40.83 15.08 5.21
N ASP A 49 41.03 14.55 6.41
CA ASP A 49 40.52 13.23 6.76
C ASP A 49 39.00 13.22 6.87
N GLY A 50 38.39 12.09 6.47
CA GLY A 50 36.96 11.85 6.58
C GLY A 50 36.17 12.17 5.31
N ALA A 51 34.86 12.03 5.42
CA ALA A 51 33.90 12.26 4.35
C ALA A 51 32.62 12.90 4.88
N GLN A 52 31.92 13.63 4.04
CA GLN A 52 30.62 14.21 4.33
C GLN A 52 29.52 13.33 3.76
N LYS A 53 28.46 13.12 4.54
CA LYS A 53 27.27 12.41 4.09
C LYS A 53 26.52 13.27 3.08
N GLY A 54 26.44 12.79 1.84
CA GLY A 54 25.73 13.47 0.74
C GLY A 54 24.25 13.14 0.69
N GLY A 55 23.86 11.97 1.16
CA GLY A 55 22.47 11.51 1.20
C GLY A 55 22.35 10.06 1.65
N GLU A 56 21.16 9.64 1.93
CA GLU A 56 20.82 8.24 2.23
C GLU A 56 19.44 7.89 1.69
N ARG A 57 19.27 6.63 1.33
CA ARG A 57 18.01 6.05 0.92
C ARG A 57 18.01 4.56 1.24
N LEU A 58 16.84 3.99 1.49
CA LEU A 58 16.71 2.55 1.50
C LEU A 58 16.67 2.02 0.06
N ALA A 59 17.48 1.00 -0.19
CA ALA A 59 17.50 0.31 -1.47
C ALA A 59 16.24 -0.55 -1.66
N GLU A 60 15.96 -0.90 -2.90
CA GLU A 60 15.04 -1.99 -3.22
C GLU A 60 15.45 -3.27 -2.50
N LYS A 61 14.48 -4.16 -2.23
CA LYS A 61 14.75 -5.34 -1.41
C LYS A 61 14.42 -6.64 -2.11
N ASP A 62 15.44 -7.51 -2.18
CA ASP A 62 15.31 -8.89 -2.59
C ASP A 62 14.77 -9.74 -1.45
N ARG A 63 13.69 -10.48 -1.71
CA ARG A 63 13.15 -11.47 -0.78
C ARG A 63 13.15 -12.84 -1.43
N THR A 64 14.01 -13.71 -0.93
CA THR A 64 14.21 -15.05 -1.46
C THR A 64 13.57 -16.09 -0.56
N VAL A 65 12.78 -16.96 -1.17
CA VAL A 65 12.15 -18.10 -0.51
C VAL A 65 12.68 -19.38 -1.15
N LEU A 66 13.16 -20.30 -0.33
CA LEU A 66 13.44 -21.67 -0.68
C LEU A 66 12.35 -22.56 -0.07
N ALA A 67 11.66 -23.31 -0.90
CA ALA A 67 10.65 -24.25 -0.49
C ALA A 67 10.95 -25.64 -1.05
N GLN A 68 10.53 -26.67 -0.34
CA GLN A 68 10.76 -28.06 -0.69
C GLN A 68 9.45 -28.84 -0.62
N VAL A 69 9.20 -29.71 -1.59
CA VAL A 69 8.04 -30.60 -1.59
C VAL A 69 8.10 -31.56 -0.40
N SER A 70 7.01 -31.63 0.37
CA SER A 70 6.90 -32.50 1.54
C SER A 70 6.78 -33.96 1.18
N ASN A 71 5.96 -34.29 0.15
CA ASN A 71 5.72 -35.64 -0.31
C ASN A 71 6.24 -35.86 -1.73
N LYS A 72 7.30 -36.62 -1.87
CA LYS A 72 7.96 -36.91 -3.16
C LYS A 72 7.04 -37.52 -4.21
N LYS A 73 5.97 -38.19 -3.82
CA LYS A 73 4.98 -38.76 -4.76
C LYS A 73 4.25 -37.67 -5.55
N LEU A 74 4.19 -36.45 -5.01
CA LEU A 74 3.55 -35.30 -5.65
C LEU A 74 4.52 -34.41 -6.44
N ASN A 75 5.79 -34.82 -6.57
CA ASN A 75 6.82 -34.02 -7.23
C ASN A 75 6.41 -33.49 -8.62
N SER A 76 5.84 -34.34 -9.48
CA SER A 76 5.47 -33.94 -10.85
C SER A 76 4.31 -32.94 -10.86
N VAL A 77 3.29 -33.16 -10.04
CA VAL A 77 2.11 -32.31 -9.96
C VAL A 77 2.48 -30.94 -9.38
N LEU A 78 3.18 -30.93 -8.25
CA LEU A 78 3.57 -29.70 -7.58
C LEU A 78 4.59 -28.89 -8.39
N ARG A 79 5.49 -29.57 -9.10
CA ARG A 79 6.38 -28.92 -10.05
C ARG A 79 5.61 -28.25 -11.18
N GLY A 80 4.60 -28.92 -11.75
CA GLY A 80 3.72 -28.37 -12.78
C GLY A 80 2.97 -27.12 -12.29
N ASN A 81 2.38 -27.19 -11.08
CA ASN A 81 1.68 -26.07 -10.46
C ASN A 81 2.60 -24.87 -10.25
N ALA A 82 3.84 -25.09 -9.78
CA ALA A 82 4.82 -24.03 -9.61
C ALA A 82 5.18 -23.37 -10.95
N LEU A 83 5.41 -24.16 -12.01
CA LEU A 83 5.70 -23.64 -13.35
C LEU A 83 4.52 -22.87 -13.97
N ASP A 84 3.29 -23.23 -13.65
CA ASP A 84 2.12 -22.49 -14.11
C ASP A 84 1.92 -21.18 -13.34
N PHE A 85 2.23 -21.18 -12.06
CA PHE A 85 2.08 -20.00 -11.21
C PHE A 85 3.19 -18.97 -11.44
N PHE A 86 4.46 -19.35 -11.34
CA PHE A 86 5.58 -18.40 -11.43
C PHE A 86 5.87 -18.04 -12.90
N LYS A 87 5.45 -16.87 -13.30
CA LYS A 87 5.70 -16.30 -14.63
C LYS A 87 6.44 -14.96 -14.49
N PHE A 88 7.41 -14.71 -15.34
CA PHE A 88 8.06 -13.40 -15.43
C PHE A 88 7.12 -12.36 -16.03
N LYS A 89 7.37 -11.09 -15.77
CA LYS A 89 6.59 -9.93 -16.24
C LYS A 89 5.19 -9.80 -15.63
N HIS A 90 5.00 -10.42 -14.48
CA HIS A 90 3.83 -10.26 -13.62
C HIS A 90 4.24 -9.64 -12.30
N GLU A 91 3.30 -8.95 -11.67
CA GLU A 91 3.43 -8.44 -10.32
C GLU A 91 2.88 -9.43 -9.32
N TYR A 92 3.53 -9.49 -8.17
CA TYR A 92 3.19 -10.42 -7.11
C TYR A 92 2.99 -9.67 -5.80
N LYS A 93 1.90 -9.98 -5.10
CA LYS A 93 1.70 -9.61 -3.71
C LYS A 93 2.06 -10.81 -2.85
N MET A 94 3.05 -10.65 -2.00
CA MET A 94 3.52 -11.69 -1.09
C MET A 94 3.07 -11.37 0.32
N TYR A 95 2.15 -12.17 0.85
CA TYR A 95 1.67 -12.12 2.22
C TYR A 95 2.50 -13.09 3.06
N ILE A 96 3.02 -12.60 4.18
CA ILE A 96 3.83 -13.39 5.09
C ILE A 96 3.16 -13.34 6.46
N THR A 97 2.82 -14.52 6.98
CA THR A 97 2.30 -14.69 8.33
C THR A 97 3.39 -15.30 9.20
N TYR A 98 3.79 -14.55 10.23
CA TYR A 98 4.78 -14.97 11.20
C TYR A 98 4.30 -14.64 12.62
N MET A 99 4.32 -15.61 13.52
CA MET A 99 3.84 -15.46 14.91
C MET A 99 2.43 -14.83 15.04
N GLY A 100 1.54 -15.13 14.10
CA GLY A 100 0.15 -14.62 14.10
C GLY A 100 -0.01 -13.25 13.43
N ASN A 101 1.06 -12.55 13.12
CA ASN A 101 1.00 -11.28 12.38
C ASN A 101 1.15 -11.54 10.89
N THR A 102 0.29 -10.94 10.10
CA THR A 102 0.36 -10.99 8.63
C THR A 102 0.75 -9.63 8.10
N ARG A 103 1.81 -9.59 7.30
CA ARG A 103 2.25 -8.40 6.56
C ARG A 103 2.42 -8.78 5.09
N TRP A 104 2.40 -7.80 4.21
CA TRP A 104 2.57 -8.08 2.80
C TRP A 104 3.49 -7.06 2.13
N CYS A 105 4.08 -7.49 1.04
CA CYS A 105 4.86 -6.64 0.14
C CYS A 105 4.50 -6.97 -1.31
N GLU A 106 4.82 -6.07 -2.19
CA GLU A 106 4.62 -6.24 -3.64
C GLU A 106 5.95 -6.12 -4.36
N GLY A 107 6.06 -6.82 -5.48
CA GLY A 107 7.24 -6.79 -6.31
C GLY A 107 7.14 -7.72 -7.51
N SER A 108 8.18 -7.73 -8.30
CA SER A 108 8.28 -8.54 -9.51
C SER A 108 9.14 -9.79 -9.27
N LEU A 109 8.84 -10.87 -9.99
CA LEU A 109 9.66 -12.09 -9.95
C LEU A 109 11.01 -11.79 -10.60
N TYR A 110 12.07 -11.72 -9.79
CA TYR A 110 13.43 -11.47 -10.25
C TYR A 110 14.13 -12.74 -10.69
N LYS A 111 14.03 -13.81 -9.88
CA LYS A 111 14.70 -15.07 -10.13
C LYS A 111 13.81 -16.23 -9.71
N MET A 112 13.85 -17.32 -10.49
CA MET A 112 13.23 -18.58 -10.14
C MET A 112 14.16 -19.73 -10.51
N GLN A 113 14.27 -20.69 -9.61
CA GLN A 113 14.98 -21.94 -9.84
C GLN A 113 14.13 -23.08 -9.30
N LEU A 114 13.91 -24.08 -10.14
CA LEU A 114 13.15 -25.27 -9.82
C LEU A 114 14.00 -26.50 -10.11
N SER A 115 14.27 -27.29 -9.08
CA SER A 115 15.10 -28.50 -9.25
C SER A 115 14.34 -29.61 -10.00
N GLU A 116 15.11 -30.51 -10.57
CA GLU A 116 14.60 -31.77 -11.09
C GLU A 116 14.47 -32.76 -9.93
N GLY A 117 13.26 -32.90 -9.40
CA GLY A 117 12.97 -33.93 -8.41
C GLY A 117 12.90 -35.31 -9.00
N ASN A 118 13.23 -36.35 -8.22
CA ASN A 118 13.05 -37.75 -8.59
C ASN A 118 12.49 -38.51 -7.36
N ILE A 119 12.36 -39.85 -7.49
CA ILE A 119 11.84 -40.70 -6.41
C ILE A 119 12.67 -40.64 -5.11
N HIS A 120 13.94 -40.22 -5.21
CA HIS A 120 14.87 -40.15 -4.08
C HIS A 120 15.01 -38.75 -3.55
N LYS A 121 14.80 -37.71 -4.38
CA LYS A 121 14.96 -36.29 -4.02
C LYS A 121 13.68 -35.51 -4.23
N PRO A 122 13.21 -34.75 -3.25
CA PRO A 122 12.09 -33.86 -3.43
C PRO A 122 12.43 -32.73 -4.40
N VAL A 123 11.43 -32.18 -5.06
CA VAL A 123 11.56 -30.93 -5.82
C VAL A 123 11.82 -29.79 -4.85
N THR A 124 12.78 -28.96 -5.17
CA THR A 124 13.04 -27.69 -4.48
C THR A 124 12.70 -26.53 -5.41
N LEU A 125 12.00 -25.55 -4.88
CA LEU A 125 11.64 -24.30 -5.54
C LEU A 125 12.33 -23.17 -4.82
N GLN A 126 13.14 -22.41 -5.50
CA GLN A 126 13.70 -21.16 -5.01
C GLN A 126 13.20 -20.03 -5.90
N PHE A 127 12.65 -19.00 -5.31
CA PHE A 127 12.26 -17.79 -6.03
C PHE A 127 12.64 -16.54 -5.24
N THR A 128 12.86 -15.46 -5.96
CA THR A 128 13.21 -14.16 -5.41
C THR A 128 12.23 -13.13 -5.97
N ILE A 129 11.55 -12.42 -5.08
CA ILE A 129 10.73 -11.26 -5.41
C ILE A 129 11.54 -10.01 -5.13
N LEU A 130 11.73 -9.18 -6.14
CA LEU A 130 12.33 -7.85 -6.03
C LEU A 130 11.24 -6.85 -5.69
N CYS A 131 11.30 -6.30 -4.49
CA CYS A 131 10.37 -5.30 -3.98
C CYS A 131 10.95 -3.90 -4.19
N GLU A 132 10.28 -3.08 -4.98
CA GLU A 132 10.69 -1.67 -5.22
C GLU A 132 10.58 -0.84 -3.93
N ILE A 133 9.57 -1.13 -3.12
CA ILE A 133 9.40 -0.54 -1.79
C ILE A 133 9.88 -1.57 -0.76
N PRO A 134 10.94 -1.27 0.02
CA PRO A 134 11.55 -2.25 0.92
C PRO A 134 10.71 -2.57 2.15
N TYR A 135 9.68 -1.77 2.43
CA TYR A 135 8.81 -1.94 3.59
C TYR A 135 7.73 -2.99 3.40
N TYR A 136 7.27 -3.53 4.52
CA TYR A 136 6.04 -4.32 4.56
C TYR A 136 4.84 -3.43 4.81
N LYS A 137 3.70 -3.81 4.25
CA LYS A 137 2.41 -3.13 4.43
C LYS A 137 1.52 -3.93 5.37
N SER A 138 0.69 -3.25 6.15
CA SER A 138 -0.39 -3.91 6.91
C SER A 138 -1.41 -4.55 5.96
N VAL A 139 -2.07 -5.62 6.41
CA VAL A 139 -3.18 -6.23 5.65
C VAL A 139 -4.41 -5.31 5.69
N ASP A 140 -4.60 -4.61 6.82
CA ASP A 140 -5.68 -3.66 6.98
C ASP A 140 -5.37 -2.38 6.21
N ASN A 141 -6.25 -2.03 5.29
CA ASN A 141 -6.20 -0.74 4.62
C ASN A 141 -7.08 0.22 5.43
N PHE A 142 -6.43 1.11 6.18
CA PHE A 142 -7.14 2.07 7.01
C PHE A 142 -7.77 3.12 6.11
N GLY A 143 -9.10 2.96 5.85
CA GLY A 143 -9.92 3.98 5.24
C GLY A 143 -10.60 4.82 6.32
N LYS A 144 -10.56 6.14 6.21
CA LYS A 144 -11.30 7.06 7.07
C LYS A 144 -11.99 8.11 6.21
N ASP A 145 -13.31 8.21 6.37
CA ASP A 145 -14.08 9.26 5.76
C ASP A 145 -13.97 10.52 6.62
N ILE A 146 -13.56 11.62 6.02
CA ILE A 146 -13.40 12.93 6.70
C ILE A 146 -14.68 13.73 6.56
N ALA A 147 -15.46 13.49 5.51
CA ALA A 147 -16.78 14.06 5.31
C ALA A 147 -17.73 12.97 4.85
N GLU A 148 -18.75 12.72 5.64
CA GLU A 148 -19.78 11.71 5.34
C GLU A 148 -21.18 12.26 5.70
N ILE A 149 -22.21 11.68 5.09
CA ILE A 149 -23.62 11.91 5.46
C ILE A 149 -24.00 10.87 6.51
N ILE A 150 -24.28 11.31 7.73
CA ILE A 150 -24.82 10.44 8.77
C ILE A 150 -26.32 10.32 8.59
N PRO A 151 -26.86 9.15 8.16
CA PRO A 151 -28.29 8.96 8.00
C PRO A 151 -28.98 8.91 9.38
N MET A 152 -30.03 9.71 9.56
CA MET A 152 -30.83 9.73 10.81
C MET A 152 -32.23 9.12 10.59
N ILE A 153 -32.38 8.18 9.69
CA ILE A 153 -33.64 7.47 9.46
C ILE A 153 -33.64 6.18 10.28
N GLY A 154 -34.58 6.08 11.22
CA GLY A 154 -34.83 4.86 11.98
C GLY A 154 -36.29 4.40 11.82
N PHE A 155 -36.53 3.06 11.88
CA PHE A 155 -37.88 2.52 11.94
C PHE A 155 -38.30 2.29 13.40
N PRO A 156 -39.60 2.53 13.75
CA PRO A 156 -40.72 2.97 12.91
C PRO A 156 -40.62 4.47 12.52
N TYR A 157 -40.96 4.77 11.27
CA TYR A 157 -40.91 6.11 10.70
C TYR A 157 -42.22 6.87 10.98
N ILE A 158 -42.14 7.97 11.75
CA ILE A 158 -43.28 8.84 12.01
C ILE A 158 -42.95 10.24 11.48
N CYS A 159 -43.67 10.71 10.48
CA CYS A 159 -43.62 12.08 10.01
C CYS A 159 -44.46 12.99 10.90
N THR A 160 -43.87 14.08 11.41
CA THR A 160 -44.57 15.14 12.10
C THR A 160 -44.80 16.33 11.16
N SER A 161 -45.79 17.18 11.47
CA SER A 161 -46.09 18.38 10.68
C SER A 161 -44.94 19.41 10.63
N ARG A 162 -43.93 19.27 11.49
CA ARG A 162 -42.71 20.09 11.50
C ARG A 162 -41.57 19.56 10.63
N GLY A 163 -41.78 18.43 9.93
CA GLY A 163 -40.72 17.75 9.20
C GLY A 163 -39.78 16.97 10.14
N ARG A 164 -38.82 16.29 9.57
CA ARG A 164 -37.78 15.55 10.32
C ARG A 164 -36.48 15.66 9.57
N VAL A 165 -35.39 15.80 10.32
CA VAL A 165 -34.03 15.73 9.77
C VAL A 165 -33.77 14.27 9.39
N THR A 166 -33.48 14.01 8.13
CA THR A 166 -33.24 12.66 7.59
C THR A 166 -31.76 12.30 7.52
N GLY A 167 -30.89 13.29 7.70
CA GLY A 167 -29.45 13.12 7.76
C GLY A 167 -28.78 14.40 8.25
N ILE A 168 -27.62 14.31 8.80
CA ILE A 168 -26.74 15.42 9.16
C ILE A 168 -25.47 15.26 8.35
N TYR A 169 -25.02 16.33 7.71
CA TYR A 169 -23.69 16.43 7.16
C TYR A 169 -22.71 16.62 8.32
N ASN A 170 -21.77 15.70 8.49
CA ASN A 170 -20.67 15.87 9.42
C ASN A 170 -19.50 16.56 8.69
N PHE A 171 -19.25 17.82 9.03
CA PHE A 171 -18.16 18.62 8.48
C PHE A 171 -17.03 18.74 9.49
N GLU A 172 -16.33 17.69 9.75
CA GLU A 172 -15.02 17.82 10.38
C GLU A 172 -14.04 18.24 9.29
N LYS A 173 -13.70 19.54 9.22
CA LYS A 173 -12.72 20.05 8.23
C LYS A 173 -11.32 19.50 8.45
N GLU A 174 -11.04 18.98 9.64
CA GLU A 174 -9.77 18.39 10.04
C GLU A 174 -10.02 17.15 10.89
N VAL A 175 -9.30 16.07 10.59
CA VAL A 175 -9.37 14.79 11.31
C VAL A 175 -7.97 14.40 11.75
N GLU A 176 -7.85 13.95 13.01
CA GLU A 176 -6.62 13.35 13.49
C GLU A 176 -6.54 11.88 13.08
N VAL A 177 -5.41 11.51 12.49
CA VAL A 177 -5.09 10.17 12.06
C VAL A 177 -3.78 9.72 12.71
N TYR A 178 -3.80 8.58 13.37
CA TYR A 178 -2.63 8.02 14.04
C TYR A 178 -1.97 6.94 13.17
N ASN A 179 -0.73 7.18 12.75
CA ASN A 179 0.11 6.19 12.08
C ASN A 179 0.97 5.47 13.14
N ASP A 180 0.61 4.23 13.47
CA ASP A 180 1.37 3.35 14.39
C ASP A 180 2.30 2.39 13.66
N GLY A 181 2.65 2.69 12.40
CA GLY A 181 3.70 2.01 11.65
C GLY A 181 5.11 2.41 12.13
N ASP A 182 6.12 1.72 11.63
CA ASP A 182 7.53 1.99 11.98
C ASP A 182 8.10 3.19 11.20
N VAL A 183 7.45 3.59 10.10
CA VAL A 183 7.92 4.65 9.19
C VAL A 183 6.77 5.48 8.66
N ASP A 184 7.11 6.65 8.14
CA ASP A 184 6.16 7.54 7.47
C ASP A 184 5.56 6.84 6.25
N THR A 185 4.27 7.07 6.01
CA THR A 185 3.55 6.46 4.91
C THR A 185 2.85 7.51 4.05
N PHE A 186 2.67 7.18 2.78
CA PHE A 186 1.86 8.00 1.88
C PHE A 186 0.39 7.58 1.94
N CYS A 187 -0.49 8.52 1.64
CA CYS A 187 -1.93 8.27 1.59
C CYS A 187 -2.48 8.36 0.16
N LYS A 188 -3.68 7.83 0.01
CA LYS A 188 -4.54 8.04 -1.15
C LYS A 188 -5.77 8.80 -0.68
N ALA A 189 -6.13 9.89 -1.36
CA ALA A 189 -7.35 10.64 -1.09
C ALA A 189 -8.32 10.51 -2.25
N ILE A 190 -9.60 10.38 -1.94
CA ILE A 190 -10.68 10.34 -2.91
C ILE A 190 -11.67 11.45 -2.56
N PHE A 191 -11.83 12.39 -3.50
CA PHE A 191 -12.86 13.42 -3.45
C PHE A 191 -14.04 12.98 -4.30
N ARG A 192 -15.24 13.03 -3.74
CA ARG A 192 -16.51 12.80 -4.45
C ARG A 192 -17.38 14.03 -4.34
N ALA A 193 -17.86 14.53 -5.45
CA ALA A 193 -18.72 15.69 -5.48
C ALA A 193 -20.20 15.31 -5.44
N ASN A 194 -20.94 15.87 -4.48
CA ASN A 194 -22.41 15.80 -4.40
C ASN A 194 -23.09 17.03 -5.02
N GLY A 195 -22.30 18.00 -5.45
CA GLY A 195 -22.69 19.25 -6.11
C GLY A 195 -21.48 19.91 -6.76
N ASP A 196 -21.60 21.20 -7.09
CA ASP A 196 -20.51 21.93 -7.73
C ASP A 196 -19.39 22.22 -6.70
N VAL A 197 -18.15 21.88 -7.05
CA VAL A 197 -16.94 22.11 -6.24
C VAL A 197 -15.87 22.72 -7.14
N THR A 198 -15.24 23.79 -6.67
CA THR A 198 -14.17 24.48 -7.41
C THR A 198 -12.85 24.35 -6.69
N ASN A 199 -11.83 23.85 -7.42
CA ASN A 199 -10.46 23.72 -6.96
C ASN A 199 -10.32 23.00 -5.59
N PRO A 200 -10.65 21.70 -5.52
CA PRO A 200 -10.53 20.93 -4.28
C PRO A 200 -9.08 20.87 -3.82
N LYS A 201 -8.90 20.85 -2.48
CA LYS A 201 -7.62 20.91 -1.82
C LYS A 201 -7.56 19.91 -0.68
N LEU A 202 -6.49 19.11 -0.64
CA LEU A 202 -6.14 18.23 0.47
C LEU A 202 -5.08 18.92 1.32
N LEU A 203 -5.23 18.84 2.65
CA LEU A 203 -4.23 19.29 3.62
C LEU A 203 -3.73 18.11 4.43
N VAL A 204 -2.43 17.99 4.61
CA VAL A 204 -1.79 16.99 5.47
C VAL A 204 -0.68 17.66 6.25
N ASN A 205 -0.78 17.69 7.57
CA ASN A 205 0.23 18.28 8.47
C ASN A 205 0.65 19.70 8.07
N GLY A 206 -0.29 20.53 7.64
CA GLY A 206 -0.04 21.92 7.20
C GLY A 206 0.51 22.08 5.79
N LYS A 207 0.83 20.97 5.09
CA LYS A 207 1.14 20.95 3.66
C LYS A 207 -0.15 20.75 2.86
N TYR A 208 -0.16 21.16 1.59
CA TYR A 208 -1.35 21.01 0.79
C TYR A 208 -1.09 20.60 -0.67
N VAL A 209 -2.10 19.98 -1.25
CA VAL A 209 -2.23 19.77 -2.70
C VAL A 209 -3.57 20.32 -3.14
N ARG A 210 -3.55 21.21 -4.13
CA ARG A 210 -4.71 21.86 -4.74
C ARG A 210 -4.82 21.47 -6.19
N ILE A 211 -6.01 21.10 -6.62
CA ILE A 211 -6.30 20.71 -8.00
C ILE A 211 -7.09 21.83 -8.67
N LEU A 212 -6.53 22.42 -9.71
CA LEU A 212 -7.17 23.47 -10.50
C LEU A 212 -8.18 22.83 -11.46
N SER A 213 -9.33 22.43 -10.93
CA SER A 213 -10.41 21.78 -11.67
C SER A 213 -11.75 22.04 -10.99
N THR A 214 -12.81 22.14 -11.78
CA THR A 214 -14.19 22.11 -11.27
C THR A 214 -14.68 20.67 -11.25
N MET A 215 -15.50 20.33 -10.25
CA MET A 215 -16.23 19.08 -10.15
C MET A 215 -17.72 19.41 -10.16
N VAL A 216 -18.49 18.55 -10.82
CA VAL A 216 -19.96 18.55 -10.75
C VAL A 216 -20.42 17.30 -10.02
N LYS A 217 -21.69 17.22 -9.69
CA LYS A 217 -22.25 16.07 -9.01
C LYS A 217 -21.82 14.75 -9.66
N ASP A 218 -21.44 13.77 -8.82
CA ASP A 218 -20.95 12.42 -9.16
C ASP A 218 -19.51 12.38 -9.76
N ASP A 219 -18.84 13.53 -9.91
CA ASP A 219 -17.42 13.54 -10.25
C ASP A 219 -16.57 12.99 -9.10
N VAL A 220 -15.52 12.25 -9.47
CA VAL A 220 -14.55 11.68 -8.52
C VAL A 220 -13.14 12.12 -8.91
N ILE A 221 -12.41 12.73 -7.97
CA ILE A 221 -10.97 12.98 -8.10
C ILE A 221 -10.23 12.07 -7.14
N GLU A 222 -9.25 11.33 -7.65
CA GLU A 222 -8.35 10.50 -6.86
C GLU A 222 -6.95 11.09 -6.86
N LEU A 223 -6.38 11.26 -5.65
CA LEU A 223 -5.00 11.62 -5.40
C LEU A 223 -4.30 10.39 -4.82
N ASP A 224 -3.39 9.78 -5.55
CA ASP A 224 -2.66 8.61 -5.09
C ASP A 224 -1.16 8.92 -4.95
N PHE A 225 -0.71 9.03 -3.71
CA PHE A 225 0.69 9.25 -3.34
C PHE A 225 1.38 7.94 -2.92
N THR A 226 0.66 6.81 -2.84
CA THR A 226 1.18 5.52 -2.36
C THR A 226 2.07 4.82 -3.37
N SER A 227 1.96 5.18 -4.64
CA SER A 227 2.79 4.68 -5.72
C SER A 227 4.11 5.48 -5.83
N PRO A 228 5.21 4.92 -6.30
CA PRO A 228 6.44 5.66 -6.61
C PRO A 228 6.22 6.87 -7.54
N ARG A 229 5.14 6.86 -8.31
CA ARG A 229 4.70 7.97 -9.14
C ARG A 229 3.34 8.46 -8.67
N THR A 230 3.30 9.68 -8.17
CA THR A 230 2.04 10.34 -7.82
C THR A 230 1.07 10.32 -9.00
N LYS A 231 -0.16 9.89 -8.76
CA LYS A 231 -1.24 9.88 -9.74
C LYS A 231 -2.35 10.82 -9.28
N VAL A 232 -2.84 11.64 -10.19
CA VAL A 232 -4.00 12.49 -9.97
C VAL A 232 -4.96 12.24 -11.14
N THR A 233 -6.14 11.70 -10.82
CA THR A 233 -7.12 11.38 -11.86
C THR A 233 -8.48 12.00 -11.54
N LYS A 234 -9.20 12.40 -12.56
CA LYS A 234 -10.62 12.78 -12.50
C LYS A 234 -11.41 11.81 -13.36
N ASN A 235 -12.34 11.08 -12.75
CA ASN A 235 -13.15 10.04 -13.42
C ASN A 235 -12.27 9.05 -14.20
N GLY A 236 -11.10 8.66 -13.63
CA GLY A 236 -10.14 7.78 -14.27
C GLY A 236 -9.21 8.42 -15.31
N ILE A 237 -9.42 9.68 -15.67
CA ILE A 237 -8.57 10.43 -16.62
C ILE A 237 -7.46 11.14 -15.85
N ASN A 238 -6.21 11.01 -16.29
CA ASN A 238 -5.08 11.66 -15.65
C ASN A 238 -5.16 13.20 -15.81
N ILE A 239 -5.19 13.90 -14.68
CA ILE A 239 -5.20 15.37 -14.60
C ILE A 239 -4.04 15.92 -13.74
N LEU A 240 -2.93 15.20 -13.61
CA LEU A 240 -1.77 15.63 -12.84
C LEU A 240 -1.28 17.04 -13.28
N GLY A 241 -1.40 17.38 -14.54
CA GLY A 241 -1.06 18.72 -15.07
C GLY A 241 -1.95 19.85 -14.55
N SER A 242 -3.11 19.55 -13.96
CA SER A 242 -4.02 20.51 -13.33
C SER A 242 -3.70 20.73 -11.86
N THR A 243 -2.63 20.15 -11.33
CA THR A 243 -2.19 20.43 -9.95
C THR A 243 -1.58 21.82 -9.88
N ASP A 244 -1.95 22.59 -8.86
CA ASP A 244 -1.36 23.90 -8.62
C ASP A 244 0.14 23.76 -8.39
N ARG A 245 0.94 24.64 -9.02
CA ARG A 245 2.42 24.61 -8.95
C ARG A 245 2.96 24.86 -7.54
N THR A 246 2.17 25.46 -6.66
CA THR A 246 2.51 25.69 -5.25
C THR A 246 2.23 24.49 -4.36
N SER A 247 1.70 23.40 -4.92
CA SER A 247 1.35 22.19 -4.18
C SER A 247 2.57 21.36 -3.78
N ASN A 248 2.52 20.77 -2.59
CA ASN A 248 3.58 19.97 -1.97
C ASN A 248 3.41 18.47 -2.26
N LEU A 249 3.38 18.05 -3.53
CA LEU A 249 3.09 16.64 -3.90
C LEU A 249 4.00 15.61 -3.22
N ALA A 250 5.29 15.93 -3.07
CA ALA A 250 6.26 15.03 -2.47
C ALA A 250 6.19 14.95 -0.93
N GLU A 251 5.44 15.86 -0.31
CA GLU A 251 5.37 16.00 1.15
C GLU A 251 4.02 15.54 1.73
N MET A 252 3.18 14.88 0.93
CA MET A 252 1.89 14.32 1.36
C MET A 252 2.08 13.00 2.12
N GLN A 253 2.81 13.07 3.23
CA GLN A 253 3.14 11.92 4.07
C GLN A 253 2.42 12.01 5.41
N LEU A 254 2.02 10.85 5.91
CA LEU A 254 1.58 10.65 7.28
C LEU A 254 2.80 10.23 8.10
N ASN A 255 3.28 11.12 8.92
CA ASN A 255 4.40 10.85 9.83
C ASN A 255 4.03 9.77 10.85
N VAL A 256 5.01 9.08 11.41
CA VAL A 256 4.78 8.20 12.55
C VAL A 256 4.19 9.01 13.70
N GLY A 257 3.08 8.53 14.28
CA GLY A 257 2.33 9.22 15.33
C GLY A 257 1.12 9.99 14.81
N ASN A 258 0.79 11.10 15.47
CA ASN A 258 -0.39 11.91 15.16
C ASN A 258 -0.21 12.75 13.90
N ASN A 259 -1.21 12.72 13.04
CA ASN A 259 -1.29 13.51 11.81
C ASN A 259 -2.63 14.23 11.76
N VAL A 260 -2.63 15.44 11.23
CA VAL A 260 -3.85 16.20 10.97
C VAL A 260 -4.09 16.25 9.47
N ILE A 261 -5.23 15.72 9.05
CA ILE A 261 -5.66 15.73 7.65
C ILE A 261 -6.89 16.59 7.53
N GLY A 262 -6.88 17.50 6.57
CA GLY A 262 -8.00 18.37 6.27
C GLY A 262 -8.30 18.43 4.79
N TYR A 263 -9.43 19.05 4.48
CA TYR A 263 -9.81 19.35 3.11
C TYR A 263 -10.46 20.71 3.02
N SER A 264 -10.40 21.32 1.85
CA SER A 264 -11.11 22.56 1.52
C SER A 264 -11.33 22.64 -0.01
N ALA A 265 -12.09 23.61 -0.44
CA ALA A 265 -12.20 24.00 -1.84
C ALA A 265 -12.25 25.54 -1.90
N ASP A 266 -12.07 26.11 -3.09
CA ASP A 266 -12.28 27.54 -3.27
C ASP A 266 -13.76 27.90 -3.17
N ASP A 267 -14.64 26.98 -3.63
CA ASP A 267 -16.09 27.05 -3.49
C ASP A 267 -16.67 25.65 -3.46
N GLY A 268 -17.79 25.45 -2.75
CA GLY A 268 -18.51 24.18 -2.69
C GLY A 268 -17.89 23.12 -1.77
N ASP A 269 -17.08 23.46 -0.79
CA ASP A 269 -16.46 22.50 0.14
C ASP A 269 -17.50 21.62 0.85
N SER A 270 -18.69 22.17 1.14
CA SER A 270 -19.81 21.46 1.75
C SER A 270 -20.49 20.43 0.84
N ALA A 271 -20.23 20.47 -0.45
CA ALA A 271 -20.75 19.53 -1.43
C ALA A 271 -19.73 18.42 -1.77
N MET A 272 -18.70 18.25 -0.98
CA MET A 272 -17.63 17.29 -1.22
C MET A 272 -17.54 16.25 -0.10
N GLU A 273 -17.48 14.96 -0.48
CA GLU A 273 -17.11 13.86 0.40
C GLU A 273 -15.64 13.54 0.19
N VAL A 274 -14.91 13.29 1.29
CA VAL A 274 -13.48 13.01 1.23
C VAL A 274 -13.16 11.77 2.04
N SER A 275 -12.55 10.80 1.39
CA SER A 275 -12.08 9.55 2.01
C SER A 275 -10.57 9.45 1.89
N ILE A 276 -9.90 9.08 2.97
CA ILE A 276 -8.45 8.86 3.02
C ILE A 276 -8.15 7.40 3.26
N TYR A 277 -7.21 6.85 2.49
CA TYR A 277 -6.73 5.48 2.59
C TYR A 277 -5.22 5.47 2.74
N TYR A 278 -4.71 4.66 3.64
CA TYR A 278 -3.28 4.45 3.80
C TYR A 278 -2.99 3.06 4.37
N ASN A 279 -1.79 2.55 4.13
CA ASN A 279 -1.29 1.34 4.75
C ASN A 279 -0.19 1.72 5.75
N LYS A 280 -0.23 1.12 6.93
CA LYS A 280 0.91 1.21 7.86
C LYS A 280 2.09 0.48 7.25
N LEU A 281 3.26 1.09 7.33
CA LEU A 281 4.50 0.53 6.84
C LEU A 281 5.36 0.05 8.00
N TYR A 282 5.97 -1.12 7.80
CA TYR A 282 6.82 -1.77 8.79
C TYR A 282 8.20 -2.07 8.18
N ALA A 283 9.22 -1.82 8.96
CA ALA A 283 10.60 -2.06 8.54
C ALA A 283 10.91 -3.55 8.40
N LEU A 284 10.46 -4.35 9.37
CA LEU A 284 10.71 -5.79 9.44
C LEU A 284 9.41 -6.55 9.72
N ILE A 285 9.46 -7.90 9.60
CA ILE A 285 8.34 -8.80 9.95
C ILE A 285 8.33 -9.11 11.44
#